data_3ae1fd1eb42a71679a6a93bd99ef5187
#
_entry.id   3ae1fd1eb42a71679a6a93bd99ef5187
#
_cell.length_a   1.000
_cell.length_b   1.000
_cell.length_c   1.000
_cell.angle_alpha   90.00
_cell.angle_beta   90.00
_cell.angle_gamma   90.00
#
_symmetry.space_group_name_H-M   'P 1'
#
loop_
_entity.id
_entity.type
_entity.pdbx_description
1 polymer ?
#
loop_
_entity_poly.entity_id
_entity_poly.type
_entity_poly.pdbx_seq_one_letter_code
_entity_poly.pdbx_strand_id
1 'polypeptide(L)'
;MAYDRIDWHSGGDYPADLPEENGGIHIGMFLAWALGRGMAGGIHLEESAEALKRLKRRELTGLEYLLEYCDGKFWDEDLDERGNAFAADYYDGQSAFATQYGSYLSDYCEVFNRLAAEQGREYPSIYYVENSWENYDRLKPMLDDRFAQWEVWSEGPSNRKLDPKAQFLQACQQTGQQFIQAEGFKSNKAGTVWKKTAADKDTVFELSFQPQSYNTRTDVRMTVNLRIASKSVKKWLAGQTGRGDDTVLFGSLRRPQKSSSAIVWQVAPSQLDSSRQEIGQLIGERVLPLFELFADRPRALEQLAACGAGFPGICDAESSPLAYLLCFGTQEQAQRFFTIYFNSRPSPWRRNIHQTYKRLQEGESWDYSAYVRENDVKLAFKNGLVIP
;
A
#
# COMPACT_ATOMS: atom_id res chain seq x y z
N MET A 1 3.14 -8.44 6.87
CA MET A 1 3.41 -6.97 6.71
C MET A 1 3.83 -6.41 8.05
N ALA A 2 4.75 -5.42 8.08
CA ALA A 2 5.17 -4.82 9.33
C ALA A 2 4.10 -3.86 9.87
N TYR A 3 3.79 -3.98 11.15
CA TYR A 3 3.10 -2.93 11.89
C TYR A 3 4.04 -1.75 12.14
N ASP A 4 5.32 -2.08 12.48
CA ASP A 4 6.34 -1.08 12.77
C ASP A 4 7.75 -1.65 12.62
N ARG A 5 8.77 -0.77 12.52
CA ARG A 5 10.16 -1.18 12.34
C ARG A 5 11.10 -0.12 12.92
N ILE A 6 12.18 -0.53 13.53
CA ILE A 6 13.19 0.38 14.09
C ILE A 6 13.74 1.33 13.02
N ASP A 7 14.01 0.82 11.80
CA ASP A 7 14.56 1.63 10.71
C ASP A 7 13.60 2.68 10.13
N TRP A 8 12.31 2.62 10.47
CA TRP A 8 11.37 3.70 10.15
C TRP A 8 11.54 4.91 11.07
N HIS A 9 12.14 4.71 12.24
CA HIS A 9 12.38 5.72 13.27
C HIS A 9 13.81 6.29 13.22
N SER A 10 14.73 5.71 12.45
CA SER A 10 16.13 6.13 12.33
C SER A 10 16.37 7.16 11.23
N GLY A 11 15.57 8.25 11.18
CA GLY A 11 15.72 9.28 10.15
C GLY A 11 15.10 10.63 10.55
N GLY A 12 15.37 11.67 9.77
CA GLY A 12 14.77 13.00 10.02
C GLY A 12 15.18 13.60 11.37
N ASP A 13 14.20 13.79 12.24
CA ASP A 13 14.38 14.43 13.56
C ASP A 13 14.74 13.44 14.69
N TYR A 14 15.25 12.24 14.36
CA TYR A 14 15.71 11.30 15.40
C TYR A 14 16.88 11.89 16.20
N PRO A 15 16.86 11.82 17.55
CA PRO A 15 17.89 12.41 18.39
C PRO A 15 19.27 11.77 18.12
N ALA A 16 20.25 12.61 17.73
CA ALA A 16 21.60 12.15 17.39
C ALA A 16 22.43 11.62 18.59
N ASP A 17 21.97 11.89 19.82
CA ASP A 17 22.57 11.45 21.08
C ASP A 17 22.02 10.12 21.60
N LEU A 18 21.04 9.53 20.91
CA LEU A 18 20.47 8.25 21.27
C LEU A 18 20.92 7.13 20.32
N PRO A 19 21.11 5.88 20.82
CA PRO A 19 21.29 4.71 19.99
C PRO A 19 20.08 4.50 19.08
N GLU A 20 20.29 4.07 17.84
CA GLU A 20 19.20 3.84 16.86
C GLU A 20 18.18 2.80 17.36
N GLU A 21 18.62 1.85 18.18
CA GLU A 21 17.79 0.81 18.78
C GLU A 21 16.67 1.39 19.67
N ASN A 22 16.84 2.60 20.22
CA ASN A 22 15.82 3.27 21.01
C ASN A 22 14.54 3.53 20.22
N GLY A 23 14.61 3.58 18.89
CA GLY A 23 13.46 3.57 17.99
C GLY A 23 12.54 2.37 18.17
N GLY A 24 13.05 1.26 18.72
CA GLY A 24 12.32 0.03 18.97
C GLY A 24 11.70 -0.11 20.38
N ILE A 25 11.93 0.83 21.32
CA ILE A 25 11.50 0.65 22.71
C ILE A 25 9.97 0.54 22.81
N HIS A 26 9.25 1.46 22.19
CA HIS A 26 7.77 1.40 22.18
C HIS A 26 7.28 0.16 21.44
N ILE A 27 7.91 -0.24 20.34
CA ILE A 27 7.56 -1.45 19.57
C ILE A 27 7.72 -2.68 20.47
N GLY A 28 8.89 -2.81 21.11
CA GLY A 28 9.19 -3.92 22.01
C GLY A 28 8.26 -4.00 23.22
N MET A 29 7.85 -2.87 23.80
CA MET A 29 6.88 -2.86 24.92
C MET A 29 5.52 -3.40 24.51
N PHE A 30 5.01 -3.01 23.34
CA PHE A 30 3.74 -3.56 22.83
C PHE A 30 3.86 -5.06 22.52
N LEU A 31 4.92 -5.46 21.84
CA LEU A 31 5.19 -6.86 21.51
C LEU A 31 5.29 -7.72 22.79
N ALA A 32 6.08 -7.29 23.77
CA ALA A 32 6.21 -7.99 25.06
C ALA A 32 4.87 -8.14 25.79
N TRP A 33 4.02 -7.11 25.74
CA TRP A 33 2.68 -7.16 26.30
C TRP A 33 1.79 -8.18 25.59
N ALA A 34 1.76 -8.16 24.26
CA ALA A 34 0.95 -9.08 23.45
C ALA A 34 1.40 -10.54 23.64
N LEU A 35 2.69 -10.81 23.56
CA LEU A 35 3.26 -12.14 23.78
C LEU A 35 3.06 -12.61 25.22
N GLY A 36 3.16 -11.70 26.19
CA GLY A 36 2.89 -11.98 27.61
C GLY A 36 1.45 -12.41 27.88
N ARG A 37 0.49 -11.87 27.13
CA ARG A 37 -0.94 -12.23 27.19
C ARG A 37 -1.28 -13.54 26.46
N GLY A 38 -0.31 -14.16 25.80
CA GLY A 38 -0.52 -15.41 25.07
C GLY A 38 -1.00 -15.23 23.63
N MET A 39 -0.87 -14.03 23.07
CA MET A 39 -1.23 -13.72 21.67
C MET A 39 -0.04 -13.87 20.73
N ALA A 40 0.87 -14.81 21.02
CA ALA A 40 2.05 -15.08 20.22
C ALA A 40 1.67 -15.80 18.91
N GLY A 41 2.27 -15.39 17.79
CA GLY A 41 2.20 -16.07 16.52
C GLY A 41 2.95 -17.39 16.51
N GLY A 42 2.69 -18.22 15.49
CA GLY A 42 3.29 -19.56 15.36
C GLY A 42 4.81 -19.54 15.40
N ILE A 43 5.45 -18.55 14.79
CA ILE A 43 6.90 -18.40 14.74
C ILE A 43 7.53 -18.32 16.15
N HIS A 44 6.88 -17.65 17.09
CA HIS A 44 7.38 -17.56 18.46
C HIS A 44 7.12 -18.83 19.29
N LEU A 45 6.06 -19.56 18.95
CA LEU A 45 5.72 -20.79 19.64
C LEU A 45 6.58 -21.96 19.20
N GLU A 46 7.01 -21.97 17.93
CA GLU A 46 7.75 -23.06 17.32
C GLU A 46 9.26 -22.82 17.30
N GLU A 47 9.68 -21.62 16.83
CA GLU A 47 11.11 -21.34 16.57
C GLU A 47 11.79 -20.61 17.75
N SER A 48 11.03 -19.80 18.53
CA SER A 48 11.56 -18.97 19.61
C SER A 48 10.98 -19.27 20.99
N ALA A 49 10.46 -20.50 21.20
CA ALA A 49 9.76 -20.88 22.43
C ALA A 49 10.56 -20.65 23.73
N GLU A 50 11.86 -20.88 23.74
CA GLU A 50 12.72 -20.62 24.91
C GLU A 50 12.92 -19.13 25.15
N ALA A 51 13.07 -18.34 24.10
CA ALA A 51 13.16 -16.88 24.19
C ALA A 51 11.85 -16.29 24.70
N LEU A 52 10.70 -16.79 24.25
CA LEU A 52 9.38 -16.40 24.76
C LEU A 52 9.23 -16.68 26.26
N LYS A 53 9.79 -17.80 26.75
CA LYS A 53 9.82 -18.09 28.19
C LYS A 53 10.73 -17.11 28.96
N ARG A 54 11.89 -16.76 28.40
CA ARG A 54 12.81 -15.76 28.97
C ARG A 54 12.15 -14.40 29.07
N LEU A 55 11.47 -13.95 27.98
CA LEU A 55 10.68 -12.72 27.98
C LEU A 55 9.61 -12.72 29.09
N LYS A 56 8.83 -13.80 29.21
CA LYS A 56 7.80 -13.95 30.25
C LYS A 56 8.37 -13.97 31.67
N ARG A 57 9.60 -14.43 31.85
CA ARG A 57 10.32 -14.38 33.13
C ARG A 57 11.06 -13.07 33.34
N ARG A 58 10.95 -12.12 32.41
CA ARG A 58 11.61 -10.81 32.44
C ARG A 58 13.15 -10.88 32.41
N GLU A 59 13.71 -11.94 31.83
CA GLU A 59 15.14 -12.12 31.59
C GLU A 59 15.59 -11.39 30.31
N LEU A 60 14.65 -10.98 29.47
CA LEU A 60 14.81 -10.13 28.29
C LEU A 60 13.76 -9.02 28.35
N THR A 61 14.12 -7.82 27.95
CA THR A 61 13.14 -6.75 27.68
C THR A 61 12.46 -6.97 26.33
N GLY A 62 11.36 -6.23 26.11
CA GLY A 62 10.67 -6.27 24.81
C GLY A 62 11.55 -5.81 23.65
N LEU A 63 12.40 -4.80 23.87
CA LEU A 63 13.36 -4.34 22.85
C LEU A 63 14.42 -5.40 22.53
N GLU A 64 15.00 -6.03 23.56
CA GLU A 64 15.99 -7.10 23.32
C GLU A 64 15.35 -8.26 22.56
N TYR A 65 14.12 -8.62 22.89
CA TYR A 65 13.39 -9.65 22.15
C TYR A 65 13.13 -9.25 20.70
N LEU A 66 12.70 -7.99 20.48
CA LEU A 66 12.46 -7.45 19.13
C LEU A 66 13.74 -7.47 18.27
N LEU A 67 14.90 -7.10 18.86
CA LEU A 67 16.16 -7.09 18.14
C LEU A 67 16.68 -8.50 17.84
N GLU A 68 16.62 -9.42 18.81
CA GLU A 68 17.24 -10.74 18.71
C GLU A 68 16.38 -11.75 17.93
N TYR A 69 15.04 -11.65 18.01
CA TYR A 69 14.12 -12.65 17.46
C TYR A 69 13.15 -12.14 16.37
N CYS A 70 13.10 -10.82 16.15
CA CYS A 70 12.23 -10.20 15.14
C CYS A 70 12.99 -9.28 14.18
N ASP A 71 14.33 -9.28 14.19
CA ASP A 71 15.18 -8.45 13.32
C ASP A 71 14.80 -6.94 13.37
N GLY A 72 14.42 -6.44 14.55
CA GLY A 72 14.01 -5.05 14.76
C GLY A 72 12.68 -4.67 14.08
N LYS A 73 11.86 -5.64 13.72
CA LYS A 73 10.61 -5.45 12.98
C LYS A 73 9.45 -6.14 13.68
N PHE A 74 8.32 -5.48 13.72
CA PHE A 74 7.08 -6.04 14.25
C PHE A 74 6.12 -6.35 13.12
N TRP A 75 5.88 -7.65 12.89
CA TRP A 75 5.08 -8.16 11.79
C TRP A 75 3.78 -8.79 12.27
N ASP A 76 2.85 -9.01 11.33
CA ASP A 76 1.61 -9.76 11.58
C ASP A 76 1.86 -11.22 11.97
N GLU A 77 2.96 -11.83 11.52
CA GLU A 77 3.37 -13.19 11.91
C GLU A 77 3.83 -13.30 13.37
N ASP A 78 4.17 -12.17 14.02
CA ASP A 78 4.53 -12.16 15.43
C ASP A 78 3.33 -12.38 16.37
N LEU A 79 2.12 -12.22 15.88
CA LEU A 79 0.90 -12.32 16.64
C LEU A 79 -0.04 -13.43 16.15
N ASP A 80 -0.86 -13.95 17.05
CA ASP A 80 -2.00 -14.78 16.70
C ASP A 80 -3.15 -13.95 16.08
N GLU A 81 -4.24 -14.62 15.69
CA GLU A 81 -5.40 -13.94 15.08
C GLU A 81 -5.99 -12.84 15.97
N ARG A 82 -6.05 -13.08 17.31
CA ARG A 82 -6.61 -12.12 18.27
C ARG A 82 -5.68 -10.92 18.49
N GLY A 83 -4.38 -11.18 18.61
CA GLY A 83 -3.36 -10.16 18.70
C GLY A 83 -3.32 -9.27 17.47
N ASN A 84 -3.39 -9.87 16.29
CA ASN A 84 -3.47 -9.15 15.03
C ASN A 84 -4.72 -8.29 14.91
N ALA A 85 -5.88 -8.80 15.33
CA ALA A 85 -7.12 -8.02 15.29
C ALA A 85 -7.04 -6.79 16.22
N PHE A 86 -6.48 -6.95 17.42
CA PHE A 86 -6.27 -5.82 18.34
C PHE A 86 -5.21 -4.83 17.82
N ALA A 87 -4.08 -5.33 17.32
CA ALA A 87 -3.02 -4.48 16.77
C ALA A 87 -3.50 -3.63 15.59
N ALA A 88 -4.29 -4.20 14.67
CA ALA A 88 -4.87 -3.47 13.56
C ALA A 88 -5.83 -2.36 14.00
N ASP A 89 -6.58 -2.57 15.08
CA ASP A 89 -7.53 -1.57 15.59
C ASP A 89 -6.88 -0.52 16.50
N TYR A 90 -5.79 -0.85 17.18
CA TYR A 90 -5.20 0.01 18.22
C TYR A 90 -3.80 0.53 17.86
N TYR A 91 -2.91 -0.32 17.31
CA TYR A 91 -1.53 0.06 17.00
C TYR A 91 -1.44 1.03 15.80
N ASP A 92 -2.12 0.74 14.72
CA ASP A 92 -2.10 1.54 13.48
C ASP A 92 -2.72 2.95 13.63
N GLY A 93 -3.59 3.15 14.61
CA GLY A 93 -4.17 4.46 14.91
C GLY A 93 -5.20 5.01 13.91
N GLN A 94 -5.52 4.25 12.86
CA GLN A 94 -6.44 4.68 11.78
C GLN A 94 -7.86 4.11 11.92
N SER A 95 -8.08 3.22 12.87
CA SER A 95 -9.34 2.50 13.05
C SER A 95 -10.44 3.35 13.71
N ALA A 96 -11.68 2.88 13.63
CA ALA A 96 -12.80 3.46 14.37
C ALA A 96 -12.61 3.30 15.88
N PHE A 97 -11.97 2.22 16.33
CA PHE A 97 -11.60 2.03 17.73
C PHE A 97 -10.59 3.09 18.18
N ALA A 98 -9.49 3.25 17.44
CA ALA A 98 -8.47 4.24 17.76
C ALA A 98 -9.03 5.68 17.75
N THR A 99 -9.94 5.99 16.82
CA THR A 99 -10.63 7.29 16.79
C THR A 99 -11.46 7.54 18.04
N GLN A 100 -12.09 6.51 18.59
CA GLN A 100 -12.98 6.62 19.75
C GLN A 100 -12.23 6.56 21.10
N TYR A 101 -11.20 5.71 21.20
CA TYR A 101 -10.55 5.37 22.47
C TYR A 101 -9.09 5.82 22.56
N GLY A 102 -8.44 6.11 21.45
CA GLY A 102 -7.02 6.42 21.35
C GLY A 102 -6.21 5.31 20.65
N SER A 103 -5.03 5.66 20.15
CA SER A 103 -4.07 4.74 19.51
C SER A 103 -2.91 4.44 20.43
N TYR A 104 -2.19 3.36 20.13
CA TYR A 104 -1.05 2.93 20.92
C TYR A 104 -0.01 4.03 21.12
N LEU A 105 0.45 4.66 20.05
CA LEU A 105 1.50 5.68 20.15
C LEU A 105 1.01 6.92 20.91
N SER A 106 -0.25 7.30 20.77
CA SER A 106 -0.85 8.40 21.53
C SER A 106 -0.86 8.10 23.03
N ASP A 107 -1.29 6.90 23.40
CA ASP A 107 -1.36 6.46 24.80
C ASP A 107 0.04 6.29 25.41
N TYR A 108 1.01 5.78 24.63
CA TYR A 108 2.41 5.71 25.04
C TYR A 108 2.96 7.11 25.37
N CYS A 109 2.75 8.08 24.48
CA CYS A 109 3.15 9.47 24.73
C CYS A 109 2.46 10.05 25.95
N GLU A 110 1.16 9.84 26.12
CA GLU A 110 0.40 10.34 27.27
C GLU A 110 0.95 9.81 28.60
N VAL A 111 1.17 8.49 28.69
CA VAL A 111 1.70 7.85 29.90
C VAL A 111 3.06 8.42 30.28
N PHE A 112 4.00 8.47 29.34
CA PHE A 112 5.37 8.89 29.66
C PHE A 112 5.52 10.39 29.82
N ASN A 113 4.77 11.22 29.08
CA ASN A 113 4.76 12.67 29.30
C ASN A 113 4.17 13.04 30.66
N ARG A 114 3.11 12.35 31.11
CA ARG A 114 2.56 12.54 32.44
C ARG A 114 3.58 12.18 33.55
N LEU A 115 4.25 11.04 33.42
CA LEU A 115 5.29 10.59 34.33
C LEU A 115 6.48 11.55 34.40
N ALA A 116 6.89 12.10 33.25
CA ALA A 116 7.93 13.12 33.17
C ALA A 116 7.51 14.39 33.92
N ALA A 117 6.30 14.88 33.67
CA ALA A 117 5.77 16.07 34.30
C ALA A 117 5.66 15.91 35.83
N GLU A 118 5.23 14.74 36.36
CA GLU A 118 5.22 14.42 37.78
C GLU A 118 6.62 14.48 38.43
N GLN A 119 7.68 14.28 37.63
CA GLN A 119 9.07 14.36 38.06
C GLN A 119 9.71 15.72 37.75
N GLY A 120 8.92 16.70 37.28
CA GLY A 120 9.41 18.04 36.94
C GLY A 120 10.33 18.09 35.71
N ARG A 121 10.20 17.12 34.80
CA ARG A 121 11.00 17.02 33.56
C ARG A 121 10.08 16.81 32.34
N GLU A 122 10.64 16.95 31.17
CA GLU A 122 10.00 16.65 29.89
C GLU A 122 10.85 15.64 29.10
N TYR A 123 10.20 14.80 28.33
CA TYR A 123 10.90 14.00 27.31
C TYR A 123 10.94 14.81 26.01
N PRO A 124 12.14 15.08 25.44
CA PRO A 124 12.26 15.78 24.15
C PRO A 124 11.58 15.00 23.00
N SER A 125 11.57 13.69 23.10
CA SER A 125 10.84 12.79 22.20
C SER A 125 10.53 11.46 22.89
N ILE A 126 9.69 10.64 22.25
CA ILE A 126 9.33 9.28 22.73
C ILE A 126 10.53 8.34 22.85
N TYR A 127 11.63 8.62 22.16
CA TYR A 127 12.83 7.77 22.11
C TYR A 127 13.71 7.91 23.36
N TYR A 128 13.45 8.89 24.24
CA TYR A 128 14.15 9.05 25.52
C TYR A 128 13.57 8.21 26.66
N VAL A 129 12.49 7.47 26.42
CA VAL A 129 11.97 6.51 27.39
C VAL A 129 12.98 5.36 27.55
N GLU A 130 13.36 5.06 28.78
CA GLU A 130 14.32 3.99 29.06
C GLU A 130 13.71 2.60 28.79
N ASN A 131 14.49 1.71 28.17
CA ASN A 131 14.16 0.31 27.98
C ASN A 131 14.25 -0.44 29.31
N SER A 132 13.15 -0.51 30.05
CA SER A 132 13.10 -1.17 31.35
C SER A 132 11.75 -1.82 31.62
N TRP A 133 11.77 -2.88 32.44
CA TRP A 133 10.52 -3.49 32.94
C TRP A 133 9.73 -2.56 33.84
N GLU A 134 10.38 -1.60 34.50
CA GLU A 134 9.70 -0.59 35.33
C GLU A 134 8.82 0.31 34.39
N ASN A 135 9.36 0.80 33.30
CA ASN A 135 8.59 1.59 32.34
C ASN A 135 7.51 0.75 31.64
N TYR A 136 7.79 -0.50 31.32
CA TYR A 136 6.78 -1.42 30.83
C TYR A 136 5.61 -1.56 31.82
N ASP A 137 5.89 -1.74 33.10
CA ASP A 137 4.85 -1.87 34.14
C ASP A 137 4.01 -0.60 34.31
N ARG A 138 4.55 0.57 33.97
CA ARG A 138 3.83 1.85 33.94
C ARG A 138 2.91 1.97 32.72
N LEU A 139 3.31 1.41 31.59
CA LEU A 139 2.52 1.40 30.35
C LEU A 139 1.44 0.29 30.35
N LYS A 140 1.75 -0.85 30.94
CA LYS A 140 0.92 -2.06 30.91
C LYS A 140 -0.55 -1.84 31.31
N PRO A 141 -0.89 -1.08 32.38
CA PRO A 141 -2.28 -0.81 32.72
C PRO A 141 -3.08 -0.15 31.58
N MET A 142 -2.48 0.80 30.87
CA MET A 142 -3.11 1.44 29.72
C MET A 142 -3.40 0.42 28.61
N LEU A 143 -2.44 -0.45 28.30
CA LEU A 143 -2.62 -1.52 27.31
C LEU A 143 -3.72 -2.50 27.72
N ASP A 144 -3.76 -2.88 29.01
CA ASP A 144 -4.79 -3.77 29.55
C ASP A 144 -6.19 -3.13 29.48
N ASP A 145 -6.31 -1.85 29.80
CA ASP A 145 -7.57 -1.10 29.73
C ASP A 145 -8.05 -0.97 28.28
N ARG A 146 -7.15 -0.64 27.36
CA ARG A 146 -7.49 -0.55 25.92
C ARG A 146 -7.91 -1.90 25.36
N PHE A 147 -7.23 -2.96 25.74
CA PHE A 147 -7.61 -4.29 25.31
C PHE A 147 -8.99 -4.70 25.84
N ALA A 148 -9.28 -4.43 27.12
CA ALA A 148 -10.60 -4.69 27.69
C ALA A 148 -11.70 -3.85 26.99
N GLN A 149 -11.44 -2.58 26.71
CA GLN A 149 -12.34 -1.73 25.92
C GLN A 149 -12.55 -2.28 24.51
N TRP A 150 -11.48 -2.74 23.85
CA TRP A 150 -11.55 -3.34 22.54
C TRP A 150 -12.35 -4.64 22.52
N GLU A 151 -12.22 -5.48 23.52
CA GLU A 151 -13.03 -6.72 23.62
C GLU A 151 -14.53 -6.39 23.64
N VAL A 152 -14.95 -5.43 24.47
CA VAL A 152 -16.35 -4.98 24.54
C VAL A 152 -16.79 -4.31 23.24
N TRP A 153 -15.93 -3.46 22.66
CA TRP A 153 -16.21 -2.75 21.43
C TRP A 153 -16.31 -3.71 20.24
N SER A 154 -15.39 -4.68 20.13
CA SER A 154 -15.39 -5.68 19.06
C SER A 154 -16.59 -6.64 19.11
N GLU A 155 -17.16 -6.86 20.32
CA GLU A 155 -18.37 -7.66 20.52
C GLU A 155 -19.68 -6.87 20.38
N GLY A 156 -19.59 -5.56 20.18
CA GLY A 156 -20.77 -4.69 20.04
C GLY A 156 -21.72 -5.12 18.89
N PRO A 157 -23.02 -4.73 18.96
CA PRO A 157 -24.04 -5.17 17.98
C PRO A 157 -23.70 -4.84 16.51
N SER A 158 -22.97 -3.75 16.29
CA SER A 158 -22.49 -3.32 14.96
C SER A 158 -21.32 -4.16 14.47
N ASN A 159 -20.62 -4.88 15.36
CA ASN A 159 -19.36 -5.56 15.10
C ASN A 159 -19.47 -7.09 15.19
N ARG A 160 -20.66 -7.61 15.59
CA ARG A 160 -20.88 -9.05 15.73
C ARG A 160 -20.85 -9.78 14.38
N LYS A 161 -19.84 -10.65 14.21
CA LYS A 161 -19.83 -11.78 13.26
C LYS A 161 -19.79 -11.45 11.76
N LEU A 162 -19.11 -10.41 11.34
CA LEU A 162 -18.90 -10.23 9.91
C LEU A 162 -17.49 -10.72 9.54
N ASP A 163 -17.43 -11.74 8.70
CA ASP A 163 -16.18 -12.16 8.07
C ASP A 163 -15.65 -11.00 7.20
N PRO A 164 -14.43 -10.49 7.43
CA PRO A 164 -13.86 -9.38 6.66
C PRO A 164 -13.84 -9.66 5.15
N LYS A 165 -13.59 -10.91 4.79
CA LYS A 165 -13.61 -11.36 3.39
C LYS A 165 -15.02 -11.30 2.81
N ALA A 166 -16.03 -11.72 3.56
CA ALA A 166 -17.43 -11.65 3.10
C ALA A 166 -17.88 -10.19 2.95
N GLN A 167 -17.52 -9.30 3.89
CA GLN A 167 -17.81 -7.87 3.79
C GLN A 167 -17.13 -7.23 2.57
N PHE A 168 -15.85 -7.51 2.37
CA PHE A 168 -15.12 -7.03 1.20
C PHE A 168 -15.80 -7.50 -0.11
N LEU A 169 -16.14 -8.80 -0.23
CA LEU A 169 -16.78 -9.33 -1.42
C LEU A 169 -18.16 -8.70 -1.64
N GLN A 170 -18.93 -8.51 -0.58
CA GLN A 170 -20.24 -7.83 -0.64
C GLN A 170 -20.07 -6.38 -1.13
N ALA A 171 -19.11 -5.63 -0.58
CA ALA A 171 -18.82 -4.27 -1.01
C ALA A 171 -18.44 -4.19 -2.49
N CYS A 172 -17.56 -5.09 -2.95
CA CYS A 172 -17.17 -5.17 -4.36
C CYS A 172 -18.34 -5.44 -5.27
N GLN A 173 -19.17 -6.42 -4.92
CA GLN A 173 -20.32 -6.83 -5.71
C GLN A 173 -21.37 -5.71 -5.79
N GLN A 174 -21.71 -5.10 -4.66
CA GLN A 174 -22.71 -4.01 -4.62
C GLN A 174 -22.20 -2.77 -5.37
N THR A 175 -20.94 -2.38 -5.20
CA THR A 175 -20.34 -1.25 -5.92
C THR A 175 -20.33 -1.50 -7.42
N GLY A 176 -19.89 -2.68 -7.83
CA GLY A 176 -19.81 -3.04 -9.24
C GLY A 176 -21.20 -3.13 -9.90
N GLN A 177 -22.20 -3.71 -9.24
CA GLN A 177 -23.56 -3.78 -9.74
C GLN A 177 -24.18 -2.39 -9.90
N GLN A 178 -23.97 -1.51 -8.94
CA GLN A 178 -24.56 -0.19 -8.94
C GLN A 178 -23.95 0.76 -9.97
N PHE A 179 -22.62 0.77 -10.11
CA PHE A 179 -21.90 1.82 -10.85
C PHE A 179 -21.15 1.35 -12.11
N ILE A 180 -20.98 0.04 -12.29
CA ILE A 180 -20.12 -0.51 -13.35
C ILE A 180 -20.91 -1.42 -14.31
N GLN A 181 -21.85 -2.18 -13.81
CA GLN A 181 -22.59 -3.16 -14.61
C GLN A 181 -23.41 -2.50 -15.74
N ALA A 182 -24.04 -1.37 -15.47
CA ALA A 182 -24.83 -0.62 -16.46
C ALA A 182 -23.99 -0.14 -17.65
N GLU A 183 -22.69 0.04 -17.44
CA GLU A 183 -21.71 0.42 -18.46
C GLU A 183 -21.24 -0.76 -19.35
N GLY A 184 -21.84 -1.93 -19.19
CA GLY A 184 -21.57 -3.12 -19.99
C GLY A 184 -20.36 -3.95 -19.54
N PHE A 185 -19.90 -3.75 -18.32
CA PHE A 185 -18.86 -4.59 -17.71
C PHE A 185 -19.45 -5.89 -17.17
N LYS A 186 -18.65 -6.95 -17.23
CA LYS A 186 -18.97 -8.27 -16.66
C LYS A 186 -17.99 -8.56 -15.52
N SER A 187 -18.53 -9.04 -14.39
CA SER A 187 -17.71 -9.40 -13.23
C SER A 187 -17.18 -10.82 -13.32
N ASN A 188 -16.08 -11.07 -12.58
CA ASN A 188 -15.72 -12.43 -12.18
C ASN A 188 -16.74 -12.97 -11.14
N LYS A 189 -16.65 -14.26 -10.81
CA LYS A 189 -17.55 -14.90 -9.84
C LYS A 189 -17.56 -14.23 -8.45
N ALA A 190 -16.45 -13.64 -8.05
CA ALA A 190 -16.30 -12.98 -6.75
C ALA A 190 -16.75 -11.51 -6.75
N GLY A 191 -17.03 -10.90 -7.91
CA GLY A 191 -17.35 -9.47 -8.02
C GLY A 191 -16.15 -8.53 -7.83
N THR A 192 -14.94 -9.08 -7.69
CA THR A 192 -13.73 -8.29 -7.41
C THR A 192 -13.05 -7.73 -8.65
N VAL A 193 -13.35 -8.27 -9.82
CA VAL A 193 -12.80 -7.83 -11.10
C VAL A 193 -13.93 -7.69 -12.11
N TRP A 194 -13.98 -6.53 -12.74
CA TRP A 194 -14.99 -6.16 -13.75
C TRP A 194 -14.29 -5.82 -15.05
N LYS A 195 -14.70 -6.46 -16.15
CA LYS A 195 -14.07 -6.31 -17.47
C LYS A 195 -15.08 -5.96 -18.56
N LYS A 196 -14.64 -5.11 -19.48
CA LYS A 196 -15.33 -4.78 -20.73
C LYS A 196 -14.35 -4.84 -21.88
N THR A 197 -14.70 -5.52 -22.95
CA THR A 197 -13.95 -5.49 -24.19
C THR A 197 -14.50 -4.38 -25.09
N ALA A 198 -13.62 -3.52 -25.60
CA ALA A 198 -14.00 -2.46 -26.49
C ALA A 198 -14.51 -3.02 -27.85
N ALA A 199 -15.13 -2.15 -28.65
CA ALA A 199 -15.66 -2.52 -29.96
C ALA A 199 -14.60 -3.05 -30.95
N ASP A 200 -13.35 -2.61 -30.79
CA ASP A 200 -12.19 -3.09 -31.57
C ASP A 200 -11.80 -4.54 -31.28
N LYS A 201 -12.38 -5.18 -30.26
CA LYS A 201 -12.11 -6.55 -29.77
C LYS A 201 -10.65 -6.79 -29.33
N ASP A 202 -9.83 -5.74 -29.34
CA ASP A 202 -8.42 -5.73 -28.94
C ASP A 202 -8.26 -5.16 -27.52
N THR A 203 -8.86 -3.99 -27.29
CA THR A 203 -8.74 -3.26 -26.03
C THR A 203 -9.66 -3.85 -24.96
N VAL A 204 -9.12 -4.09 -23.77
CA VAL A 204 -9.86 -4.58 -22.61
C VAL A 204 -9.72 -3.58 -21.47
N PHE A 205 -10.84 -3.13 -20.94
CA PHE A 205 -10.97 -2.29 -19.75
C PHE A 205 -11.22 -3.16 -18.53
N GLU A 206 -10.50 -2.91 -17.47
CA GLU A 206 -10.62 -3.66 -16.23
C GLU A 206 -10.68 -2.70 -15.04
N LEU A 207 -11.63 -2.94 -14.14
CA LEU A 207 -11.69 -2.38 -12.80
C LEU A 207 -11.53 -3.52 -11.82
N SER A 208 -10.68 -3.34 -10.82
CA SER A 208 -10.47 -4.34 -9.77
C SER A 208 -10.47 -3.71 -8.39
N PHE A 209 -11.08 -4.43 -7.46
CA PHE A 209 -11.11 -4.10 -6.05
C PHE A 209 -10.11 -4.99 -5.34
N GLN A 210 -9.21 -4.39 -4.55
CA GLN A 210 -8.19 -5.13 -3.80
C GLN A 210 -8.37 -4.89 -2.30
N PRO A 211 -8.45 -5.94 -1.49
CA PRO A 211 -8.48 -5.81 -0.04
C PRO A 211 -7.12 -5.32 0.46
N GLN A 212 -7.11 -4.59 1.55
CA GLN A 212 -5.88 -4.33 2.29
C GLN A 212 -5.49 -5.56 3.10
N SER A 213 -4.19 -5.72 3.36
CA SER A 213 -3.63 -6.91 4.01
C SER A 213 -4.14 -7.14 5.43
N TYR A 214 -4.63 -6.08 6.10
CA TYR A 214 -5.08 -6.11 7.50
C TYR A 214 -6.55 -5.84 7.67
N ASN A 215 -7.38 -6.40 6.83
CA ASN A 215 -8.81 -6.33 7.04
C ASN A 215 -9.19 -7.16 8.26
N THR A 216 -9.79 -6.49 9.25
CA THR A 216 -10.34 -7.08 10.47
C THR A 216 -11.87 -7.10 10.41
N ARG A 217 -12.51 -7.67 11.44
CA ARG A 217 -13.99 -7.69 11.51
C ARG A 217 -14.62 -6.30 11.56
N THR A 218 -13.90 -5.32 12.04
CA THR A 218 -14.38 -3.96 12.28
C THR A 218 -13.79 -2.94 11.32
N ASP A 219 -12.68 -3.28 10.67
CA ASP A 219 -11.98 -2.43 9.74
C ASP A 219 -11.71 -3.19 8.43
N VAL A 220 -12.59 -3.03 7.47
CA VAL A 220 -12.46 -3.63 6.15
C VAL A 220 -12.16 -2.54 5.15
N ARG A 221 -10.97 -2.58 4.59
CA ARG A 221 -10.44 -1.58 3.66
C ARG A 221 -10.19 -2.16 2.28
N MET A 222 -10.38 -1.35 1.27
CA MET A 222 -10.08 -1.71 -0.11
C MET A 222 -9.53 -0.54 -0.92
N THR A 223 -8.81 -0.87 -1.99
CA THR A 223 -8.41 0.05 -3.05
C THR A 223 -9.12 -0.30 -4.35
N VAL A 224 -9.26 0.68 -5.23
CA VAL A 224 -9.83 0.50 -6.57
C VAL A 224 -8.74 0.76 -7.59
N ASN A 225 -8.46 -0.25 -8.41
CA ASN A 225 -7.50 -0.18 -9.49
C ASN A 225 -8.19 -0.25 -10.83
N LEU A 226 -7.59 0.39 -11.81
CA LEU A 226 -8.01 0.32 -13.20
C LEU A 226 -6.86 -0.21 -14.06
N ARG A 227 -7.22 -0.90 -15.14
CA ARG A 227 -6.26 -1.39 -16.12
C ARG A 227 -6.85 -1.28 -17.51
N ILE A 228 -6.03 -0.83 -18.44
CA ILE A 228 -6.29 -0.87 -19.89
C ILE A 228 -5.28 -1.83 -20.47
N ALA A 229 -5.77 -2.81 -21.21
CA ALA A 229 -4.95 -3.85 -21.81
C ALA A 229 -5.24 -3.96 -23.32
N SER A 230 -4.23 -4.37 -24.11
CA SER A 230 -4.36 -4.63 -25.55
C SER A 230 -3.69 -5.95 -25.93
N LYS A 231 -4.44 -6.80 -26.61
CA LYS A 231 -3.93 -8.08 -27.13
C LYS A 231 -2.85 -7.87 -28.19
N SER A 232 -3.01 -6.85 -29.02
CA SER A 232 -2.05 -6.50 -30.07
C SER A 232 -0.76 -5.96 -29.47
N VAL A 233 -0.81 -5.14 -28.41
CA VAL A 233 0.38 -4.69 -27.68
C VAL A 233 1.13 -5.89 -27.10
N LYS A 234 0.42 -6.83 -26.49
CA LYS A 234 1.04 -8.06 -25.97
C LYS A 234 1.80 -8.82 -27.06
N LYS A 235 1.17 -9.03 -28.21
CA LYS A 235 1.78 -9.75 -29.33
C LYS A 235 2.97 -8.98 -29.90
N TRP A 236 2.83 -7.68 -30.10
CA TRP A 236 3.88 -6.80 -30.60
C TRP A 236 5.08 -6.79 -29.65
N LEU A 237 4.83 -6.59 -28.35
CA LEU A 237 5.87 -6.56 -27.32
C LEU A 237 6.60 -7.90 -27.21
N ALA A 238 5.89 -9.02 -27.32
CA ALA A 238 6.50 -10.36 -27.34
C ALA A 238 7.46 -10.52 -28.51
N GLY A 239 7.12 -9.98 -29.69
CA GLY A 239 8.01 -9.94 -30.86
C GLY A 239 9.23 -9.04 -30.64
N GLN A 240 9.12 -8.00 -29.83
CA GLN A 240 10.22 -7.09 -29.52
C GLN A 240 11.16 -7.63 -28.44
N THR A 241 10.65 -8.32 -27.44
CA THR A 241 11.34 -8.59 -26.18
C THR A 241 11.40 -10.07 -25.80
N GLY A 242 10.72 -10.94 -26.52
CA GLY A 242 10.51 -12.34 -26.15
C GLY A 242 9.48 -12.53 -25.01
N ARG A 243 8.96 -11.46 -24.43
CA ARG A 243 7.94 -11.48 -23.36
C ARG A 243 6.80 -10.54 -23.69
N GLY A 244 5.55 -11.01 -23.59
CA GLY A 244 4.36 -10.22 -23.87
C GLY A 244 3.71 -9.73 -22.58
N ASP A 245 3.56 -8.42 -22.45
CA ASP A 245 2.67 -7.77 -21.49
C ASP A 245 1.56 -7.06 -22.27
N ASP A 246 0.31 -7.27 -21.89
CA ASP A 246 -0.84 -6.63 -22.51
C ASP A 246 -1.23 -5.31 -21.82
N THR A 247 -0.56 -4.92 -20.74
CA THR A 247 -0.87 -3.70 -19.99
C THR A 247 -0.46 -2.46 -20.76
N VAL A 248 -1.46 -1.64 -21.09
CA VAL A 248 -1.26 -0.30 -21.70
C VAL A 248 -1.17 0.74 -20.60
N LEU A 249 -2.11 0.69 -19.65
CA LEU A 249 -2.16 1.56 -18.49
C LEU A 249 -2.66 0.77 -17.29
N PHE A 250 -2.02 0.98 -16.15
CA PHE A 250 -2.47 0.50 -14.84
C PHE A 250 -2.37 1.63 -13.84
N GLY A 251 -3.35 1.74 -12.96
CA GLY A 251 -3.32 2.75 -11.92
C GLY A 251 -4.36 2.51 -10.84
N SER A 252 -4.25 3.25 -9.76
CA SER A 252 -5.20 3.26 -8.66
C SER A 252 -5.86 4.63 -8.53
N LEU A 253 -7.11 4.68 -8.09
CA LEU A 253 -7.77 5.95 -7.80
C LEU A 253 -7.06 6.68 -6.66
N ARG A 254 -6.81 8.01 -6.84
CA ARG A 254 -6.20 8.90 -5.85
C ARG A 254 -6.97 10.21 -5.69
N ARG A 255 -6.80 10.88 -4.57
CA ARG A 255 -7.34 12.24 -4.36
C ARG A 255 -6.45 13.27 -5.04
N PRO A 256 -7.00 14.24 -5.81
CA PRO A 256 -6.20 15.14 -6.64
C PRO A 256 -5.25 16.06 -5.88
N GLN A 257 -5.50 16.32 -4.61
CA GLN A 257 -4.89 17.46 -3.90
C GLN A 257 -3.94 17.08 -2.74
N LYS A 258 -3.80 15.82 -2.34
CA LYS A 258 -3.13 15.52 -1.06
C LYS A 258 -2.10 14.41 -1.03
N SER A 259 -2.01 13.54 -2.03
CA SER A 259 -1.10 12.38 -1.91
C SER A 259 -0.78 11.76 -3.27
N SER A 260 0.45 11.27 -3.41
CA SER A 260 0.84 10.35 -4.49
C SER A 260 0.24 8.95 -4.30
N SER A 261 -0.37 8.67 -3.15
CA SER A 261 -0.87 7.36 -2.77
C SER A 261 -2.29 7.09 -3.25
N ALA A 262 -2.62 5.83 -3.47
CA ALA A 262 -3.97 5.36 -3.76
C ALA A 262 -4.94 5.69 -2.59
N ILE A 263 -6.22 5.92 -2.92
CA ILE A 263 -7.25 6.05 -1.89
C ILE A 263 -7.52 4.66 -1.31
N VAL A 264 -7.55 4.59 0.00
CA VAL A 264 -8.00 3.42 0.76
C VAL A 264 -9.37 3.74 1.34
N TRP A 265 -10.40 2.99 0.94
CA TRP A 265 -11.76 3.15 1.44
C TRP A 265 -12.07 2.15 2.52
N GLN A 266 -12.69 2.61 3.60
CA GLN A 266 -13.25 1.73 4.61
C GLN A 266 -14.64 1.28 4.17
N VAL A 267 -14.85 -0.03 4.10
CA VAL A 267 -16.09 -0.65 3.63
C VAL A 267 -16.75 -1.54 4.68
N ALA A 268 -16.43 -1.31 5.94
CA ALA A 268 -17.20 -1.85 7.05
C ALA A 268 -18.67 -1.34 7.01
N PRO A 269 -19.64 -2.04 7.58
CA PRO A 269 -21.06 -1.73 7.42
C PRO A 269 -21.44 -0.29 7.70
N SER A 270 -20.83 0.35 8.70
CA SER A 270 -21.10 1.75 9.08
C SER A 270 -20.65 2.79 8.03
N GLN A 271 -19.69 2.43 7.15
CA GLN A 271 -19.11 3.34 6.16
C GLN A 271 -19.34 2.87 4.72
N LEU A 272 -19.93 1.70 4.55
CA LEU A 272 -20.09 1.07 3.24
C LEU A 272 -20.81 1.97 2.23
N ASP A 273 -21.93 2.58 2.63
CA ASP A 273 -22.74 3.37 1.71
C ASP A 273 -22.03 4.66 1.28
N SER A 274 -21.39 5.38 2.21
CA SER A 274 -20.62 6.59 1.88
C SER A 274 -19.42 6.28 1.00
N SER A 275 -18.68 5.23 1.31
CA SER A 275 -17.54 4.77 0.51
C SER A 275 -17.97 4.34 -0.90
N ARG A 276 -19.08 3.60 -1.03
CA ARG A 276 -19.62 3.20 -2.34
C ARG A 276 -20.00 4.40 -3.20
N GLN A 277 -20.65 5.41 -2.61
CA GLN A 277 -21.01 6.64 -3.34
C GLN A 277 -19.77 7.39 -3.81
N GLU A 278 -18.77 7.59 -2.96
CA GLU A 278 -17.51 8.22 -3.35
C GLU A 278 -16.80 7.44 -4.46
N ILE A 279 -16.72 6.11 -4.34
CA ILE A 279 -16.11 5.24 -5.36
C ILE A 279 -16.87 5.37 -6.68
N GLY A 280 -18.22 5.30 -6.64
CA GLY A 280 -19.07 5.42 -7.83
C GLY A 280 -18.89 6.76 -8.52
N GLN A 281 -18.87 7.85 -7.76
CA GLN A 281 -18.61 9.19 -8.28
C GLN A 281 -17.24 9.26 -8.99
N LEU A 282 -16.18 8.78 -8.34
CA LEU A 282 -14.84 8.80 -8.94
C LEU A 282 -14.70 7.88 -10.16
N ILE A 283 -15.40 6.75 -10.17
CA ILE A 283 -15.46 5.90 -11.37
C ILE A 283 -16.11 6.68 -12.51
N GLY A 284 -17.28 7.30 -12.29
CA GLY A 284 -17.96 8.09 -13.30
C GLY A 284 -17.18 9.30 -13.79
N GLU A 285 -16.55 10.04 -12.90
CA GLU A 285 -15.84 11.27 -13.24
C GLU A 285 -14.47 11.06 -13.89
N ARG A 286 -13.79 9.93 -13.60
CA ARG A 286 -12.39 9.75 -13.97
C ARG A 286 -12.09 8.48 -14.75
N VAL A 287 -12.69 7.36 -14.35
CA VAL A 287 -12.35 6.07 -14.94
C VAL A 287 -13.10 5.85 -16.25
N LEU A 288 -14.41 6.09 -16.26
CA LEU A 288 -15.21 5.91 -17.48
C LEU A 288 -14.76 6.86 -18.60
N PRO A 289 -14.53 8.17 -18.38
CA PRO A 289 -13.97 9.05 -19.41
C PRO A 289 -12.59 8.62 -19.93
N LEU A 290 -11.75 8.05 -19.04
CA LEU A 290 -10.48 7.49 -19.46
C LEU A 290 -10.65 6.25 -20.35
N PHE A 291 -11.59 5.37 -20.01
CA PHE A 291 -11.90 4.21 -20.84
C PHE A 291 -12.52 4.60 -22.18
N GLU A 292 -13.36 5.63 -22.22
CA GLU A 292 -13.88 6.21 -23.48
C GLU A 292 -12.76 6.77 -24.35
N LEU A 293 -11.80 7.49 -23.75
CA LEU A 293 -10.63 7.97 -24.46
C LEU A 293 -9.88 6.83 -25.13
N PHE A 294 -9.63 5.72 -24.42
CA PHE A 294 -8.90 4.57 -24.97
C PHE A 294 -9.77 3.65 -25.86
N ALA A 295 -11.07 3.82 -25.88
CA ALA A 295 -11.95 3.19 -26.86
C ALA A 295 -11.80 3.83 -28.25
N ASP A 296 -11.38 5.10 -28.32
CA ASP A 296 -11.00 5.84 -29.53
C ASP A 296 -9.47 5.84 -29.65
N ARG A 297 -8.92 4.84 -30.33
CA ARG A 297 -7.46 4.66 -30.44
C ARG A 297 -6.73 5.89 -31.01
N PRO A 298 -7.14 6.51 -32.12
CA PRO A 298 -6.51 7.73 -32.62
C PRO A 298 -6.46 8.85 -31.59
N ARG A 299 -7.56 9.08 -30.89
CA ARG A 299 -7.65 10.10 -29.85
C ARG A 299 -6.77 9.79 -28.65
N ALA A 300 -6.69 8.52 -28.23
CA ALA A 300 -5.81 8.08 -27.13
C ALA A 300 -4.33 8.29 -27.47
N LEU A 301 -3.92 7.94 -28.70
CA LEU A 301 -2.55 8.12 -29.17
C LEU A 301 -2.15 9.61 -29.18
N GLU A 302 -3.03 10.47 -29.69
CA GLU A 302 -2.75 11.91 -29.71
C GLU A 302 -2.71 12.52 -28.30
N GLN A 303 -3.63 12.13 -27.43
CA GLN A 303 -3.64 12.58 -26.03
C GLN A 303 -2.35 12.16 -25.29
N LEU A 304 -1.92 10.92 -25.47
CA LEU A 304 -0.68 10.42 -24.87
C LEU A 304 0.55 11.16 -25.42
N ALA A 305 0.58 11.42 -26.72
CA ALA A 305 1.67 12.15 -27.37
C ALA A 305 1.72 13.64 -26.95
N ALA A 306 0.58 14.24 -26.64
CA ALA A 306 0.48 15.65 -26.25
C ALA A 306 0.69 15.89 -24.77
N CYS A 307 0.21 15.00 -23.90
CA CYS A 307 0.13 15.22 -22.44
C CYS A 307 0.88 14.17 -21.60
N GLY A 308 1.42 13.13 -22.22
CA GLY A 308 2.00 12.00 -21.50
C GLY A 308 0.95 11.12 -20.81
N ALA A 309 1.36 10.33 -19.82
CA ALA A 309 0.51 9.38 -19.09
C ALA A 309 -0.06 9.92 -17.77
N GLY A 310 0.10 11.21 -17.50
CA GLY A 310 -0.42 11.85 -16.28
C GLY A 310 -1.92 12.10 -16.37
N PHE A 311 -2.73 11.18 -15.86
CA PHE A 311 -4.18 11.35 -15.81
C PHE A 311 -4.61 11.84 -14.42
N PRO A 312 -5.31 13.00 -14.31
CA PRO A 312 -5.74 13.54 -13.02
C PRO A 312 -6.56 12.53 -12.20
N GLY A 313 -6.15 12.32 -10.96
CA GLY A 313 -6.85 11.42 -10.04
C GLY A 313 -6.56 9.93 -10.23
N ILE A 314 -5.66 9.58 -11.13
CA ILE A 314 -5.11 8.23 -11.28
C ILE A 314 -3.67 8.25 -10.76
N CYS A 315 -3.36 7.33 -9.85
CA CYS A 315 -2.00 7.12 -9.39
C CYS A 315 -1.20 6.44 -10.50
N ASP A 316 -0.09 7.04 -10.91
CA ASP A 316 0.85 6.39 -11.82
C ASP A 316 1.43 5.14 -11.13
N ALA A 317 0.84 4.00 -11.39
CA ALA A 317 1.54 2.76 -11.13
C ALA A 317 2.35 2.45 -12.38
N GLU A 318 3.58 2.26 -12.23
CA GLU A 318 4.68 1.62 -12.96
C GLU A 318 4.47 1.20 -14.45
N SER A 319 3.32 1.45 -15.06
CA SER A 319 3.05 1.13 -16.47
C SER A 319 3.27 2.35 -17.33
N SER A 320 4.03 2.17 -18.40
CA SER A 320 4.21 3.19 -19.42
C SER A 320 3.46 2.78 -20.70
N PRO A 321 2.61 3.64 -21.24
CA PRO A 321 1.94 3.39 -22.50
C PRO A 321 2.86 3.52 -23.74
N LEU A 322 4.19 3.57 -23.56
CA LEU A 322 5.14 3.67 -24.65
C LEU A 322 4.99 2.51 -25.66
N ALA A 323 4.82 1.28 -25.16
CA ALA A 323 4.60 0.12 -26.03
C ALA A 323 3.32 0.27 -26.89
N TYR A 324 2.28 0.91 -26.35
CA TYR A 324 1.05 1.19 -27.11
C TYR A 324 1.28 2.21 -28.20
N LEU A 325 2.01 3.29 -27.92
CA LEU A 325 2.40 4.29 -28.93
C LEU A 325 3.29 3.70 -30.02
N LEU A 326 4.27 2.87 -29.65
CA LEU A 326 5.14 2.21 -30.62
C LEU A 326 4.42 1.15 -31.46
N CYS A 327 3.39 0.51 -30.91
CA CYS A 327 2.60 -0.49 -31.62
C CYS A 327 1.61 0.12 -32.64
N PHE A 328 0.99 1.23 -32.28
CA PHE A 328 -0.14 1.79 -33.04
C PHE A 328 0.05 3.21 -33.53
N GLY A 329 0.94 3.97 -32.93
CA GLY A 329 1.17 5.38 -33.25
C GLY A 329 2.25 5.57 -34.31
N THR A 330 2.54 6.84 -34.57
CA THR A 330 3.67 7.24 -35.42
C THR A 330 4.94 7.37 -34.57
N GLN A 331 6.10 7.32 -35.24
CA GLN A 331 7.39 7.58 -34.61
C GLN A 331 7.43 8.95 -33.92
N GLU A 332 6.80 9.96 -34.52
CA GLU A 332 6.70 11.29 -33.96
C GLU A 332 5.87 11.32 -32.65
N GLN A 333 4.73 10.63 -32.63
CA GLN A 333 3.90 10.52 -31.43
C GLN A 333 4.65 9.82 -30.29
N ALA A 334 5.34 8.72 -30.59
CA ALA A 334 6.14 8.00 -29.62
C ALA A 334 7.29 8.87 -29.06
N GLN A 335 7.97 9.64 -29.93
CA GLN A 335 9.04 10.56 -29.55
C GLN A 335 8.51 11.70 -28.65
N ARG A 336 7.38 12.32 -29.01
CA ARG A 336 6.75 13.37 -28.19
C ARG A 336 6.40 12.84 -26.81
N PHE A 337 5.77 11.69 -26.74
CA PHE A 337 5.47 11.03 -25.46
C PHE A 337 6.74 10.77 -24.64
N PHE A 338 7.77 10.18 -25.25
CA PHE A 338 9.01 9.85 -24.57
C PHE A 338 9.73 11.11 -24.03
N THR A 339 9.66 12.20 -24.76
CA THR A 339 10.17 13.51 -24.33
C THR A 339 9.46 14.02 -23.09
N ILE A 340 8.13 13.94 -23.06
CA ILE A 340 7.33 14.32 -21.86
C ILE A 340 7.64 13.40 -20.68
N TYR A 341 7.69 12.09 -20.96
CA TYR A 341 8.05 11.08 -19.96
C TYR A 341 9.42 11.39 -19.33
N PHE A 342 10.44 11.62 -20.12
CA PHE A 342 11.78 11.96 -19.66
C PHE A 342 11.79 13.24 -18.82
N ASN A 343 11.18 14.33 -19.32
CA ASN A 343 11.16 15.63 -18.66
C ASN A 343 10.36 15.62 -17.32
N SER A 344 9.36 14.76 -17.21
CA SER A 344 8.58 14.60 -15.98
C SER A 344 9.32 13.88 -14.85
N ARG A 345 10.48 13.26 -15.14
CA ARG A 345 11.22 12.47 -14.15
C ARG A 345 12.16 13.33 -13.30
N PRO A 346 12.33 12.99 -11.98
CA PRO A 346 13.32 13.65 -11.13
C PRO A 346 14.75 13.51 -11.68
N SER A 347 15.63 14.44 -11.32
CA SER A 347 17.02 14.48 -11.82
C SER A 347 17.80 13.16 -11.66
N PRO A 348 17.70 12.39 -10.55
CA PRO A 348 18.39 11.10 -10.45
C PRO A 348 17.92 10.10 -11.51
N TRP A 349 16.62 10.09 -11.82
CA TRP A 349 16.02 9.23 -12.85
C TRP A 349 16.47 9.59 -14.26
N ARG A 350 16.52 10.88 -14.60
CA ARG A 350 17.02 11.33 -15.88
C ARG A 350 18.47 10.92 -16.10
N ARG A 351 19.32 10.99 -15.04
CA ARG A 351 20.70 10.48 -15.10
C ARG A 351 20.75 8.98 -15.38
N ASN A 352 19.90 8.19 -14.73
CA ASN A 352 19.84 6.75 -14.98
C ASN A 352 19.41 6.43 -16.41
N ILE A 353 18.46 7.17 -16.98
CA ILE A 353 18.04 7.02 -18.37
C ILE A 353 19.23 7.29 -19.30
N HIS A 354 19.96 8.38 -19.11
CA HIS A 354 21.16 8.69 -19.90
C HIS A 354 22.23 7.59 -19.79
N GLN A 355 22.48 7.10 -18.59
CA GLN A 355 23.46 6.02 -18.37
C GLN A 355 23.04 4.72 -19.08
N THR A 356 21.75 4.38 -19.02
CA THR A 356 21.20 3.20 -19.72
C THR A 356 21.36 3.35 -21.25
N TYR A 357 21.02 4.52 -21.81
CA TYR A 357 21.23 4.76 -23.24
C TYR A 357 22.68 4.63 -23.65
N LYS A 358 23.61 5.21 -22.88
CA LYS A 358 25.04 5.12 -23.15
C LYS A 358 25.52 3.67 -23.17
N ARG A 359 25.15 2.87 -22.18
CA ARG A 359 25.48 1.44 -22.11
C ARG A 359 24.94 0.67 -23.32
N LEU A 360 23.69 0.96 -23.73
CA LEU A 360 23.09 0.34 -24.91
C LEU A 360 23.80 0.74 -26.21
N GLN A 361 24.28 1.99 -26.34
CA GLN A 361 25.08 2.46 -27.47
C GLN A 361 26.47 1.79 -27.52
N GLU A 362 27.02 1.47 -26.35
CA GLU A 362 28.30 0.76 -26.18
C GLU A 362 28.16 -0.76 -26.42
N GLY A 363 26.96 -1.26 -26.72
CA GLY A 363 26.71 -2.66 -27.10
C GLY A 363 26.31 -3.58 -25.96
N GLU A 364 25.84 -3.03 -24.82
CA GLU A 364 25.25 -3.85 -23.77
C GLU A 364 24.07 -4.67 -24.32
N SER A 365 24.05 -5.96 -23.97
CA SER A 365 22.98 -6.86 -24.44
C SER A 365 21.61 -6.41 -23.91
N TRP A 366 20.61 -6.44 -24.80
CA TRP A 366 19.27 -6.02 -24.46
C TRP A 366 18.49 -7.17 -23.80
N ASP A 367 18.53 -7.24 -22.48
CA ASP A 367 17.69 -8.15 -21.71
C ASP A 367 16.49 -7.41 -21.10
N TYR A 368 15.30 -8.03 -21.23
CA TYR A 368 14.08 -7.51 -20.61
C TYR A 368 14.18 -7.77 -19.11
N SER A 369 14.56 -6.74 -18.35
CA SER A 369 14.84 -6.89 -16.93
C SER A 369 13.56 -7.07 -16.12
N ALA A 370 13.70 -7.59 -14.89
CA ALA A 370 12.59 -7.65 -13.93
C ALA A 370 12.15 -6.24 -13.45
N TYR A 371 12.96 -5.20 -13.70
CA TYR A 371 12.65 -3.82 -13.36
C TYR A 371 11.88 -3.13 -14.50
N VAL A 372 10.59 -2.97 -14.33
CA VAL A 372 9.66 -2.39 -15.33
C VAL A 372 10.14 -1.05 -15.88
N ARG A 373 10.77 -0.23 -15.06
CA ARG A 373 11.21 1.13 -15.41
C ARG A 373 12.36 1.19 -16.41
N GLU A 374 13.27 0.22 -16.40
CA GLU A 374 14.34 0.13 -17.41
C GLU A 374 13.83 -0.36 -18.77
N ASN A 375 12.74 -1.11 -18.77
CA ASN A 375 12.18 -1.69 -19.98
C ASN A 375 11.70 -0.62 -20.97
N ASP A 376 11.09 0.47 -20.48
CA ASP A 376 10.68 1.58 -21.35
C ASP A 376 11.87 2.27 -22.01
N VAL A 377 12.95 2.45 -21.26
CA VAL A 377 14.19 3.07 -21.77
C VAL A 377 14.83 2.18 -22.83
N LYS A 378 14.91 0.88 -22.58
CA LYS A 378 15.43 -0.11 -23.51
C LYS A 378 14.56 -0.21 -24.77
N LEU A 379 13.24 -0.18 -24.60
CA LEU A 379 12.28 -0.21 -25.69
C LEU A 379 12.37 1.06 -26.53
N ALA A 380 12.50 2.24 -25.92
CA ALA A 380 12.71 3.52 -26.59
C ALA A 380 13.98 3.49 -27.45
N PHE A 381 15.10 3.05 -26.86
CA PHE A 381 16.37 2.93 -27.56
C PHE A 381 16.27 1.99 -28.78
N LYS A 382 15.72 0.78 -28.60
CA LYS A 382 15.55 -0.21 -29.67
C LYS A 382 14.73 0.32 -30.84
N ASN A 383 13.76 1.18 -30.56
CA ASN A 383 12.88 1.77 -31.59
C ASN A 383 13.36 3.15 -32.06
N GLY A 384 14.61 3.53 -31.81
CA GLY A 384 15.23 4.73 -32.32
C GLY A 384 14.71 6.04 -31.78
N LEU A 385 14.07 6.01 -30.60
CA LEU A 385 13.71 7.25 -29.90
C LEU A 385 14.97 7.86 -29.30
N VAL A 386 15.03 9.18 -29.25
CA VAL A 386 16.18 9.92 -28.72
C VAL A 386 15.85 10.58 -27.39
N ILE A 387 16.84 10.64 -26.51
CA ILE A 387 16.73 11.40 -25.24
C ILE A 387 16.76 12.89 -25.61
N PRO A 388 15.80 13.70 -25.06
CA PRO A 388 15.76 15.13 -25.31
C PRO A 388 16.94 15.88 -24.66
#